data_8358b66db9b50b83ecaf1e0c3dbda6b2
#
_entry.id   8358b66db9b50b83ecaf1e0c3dbda6b2
#
_cell.length_a   1.000
_cell.length_b   1.000
_cell.length_c   1.000
_cell.angle_alpha   90.00
_cell.angle_beta   90.00
_cell.angle_gamma   90.00
#
_symmetry.space_group_name_H-M   'P 1'
#
loop_
_entity.id
_entity.type
_entity.pdbx_description
1 polymer ?
#
loop_
_entity_poly.entity_id
_entity_poly.type
_entity_poly.pdbx_seq_one_letter_code
_entity_poly.pdbx_strand_id
1 'polypeptide(L)'
;VDCGISAIEEIKYANELGLETIITDHHEVAEELPEALAIVDAKRKDNQYPCRDLAGVGVVFKLIQAISIDLGLPEEKYLKYLDIVCVGTISDIVPLRDENRVIAKLGLMLVNQTKNMGLKSLLISSGYKTIDSGAISFGVAPRINACGRMGHAEKALKLFLSKDINEVNQLTTELNEYNRIRQETEKNIYEEALRLIQKENIEEKNTIVVAGERWHHGVIGIVASKITELYFKPSILLCYEDDLAKGSGRSIPGFDL
;
A
#
# COMPACT_ATOMS: atom_id res chain seq x y z
N VAL A 1 -9.73 -7.50 -4.37
CA VAL A 1 -9.19 -7.32 -3.01
C VAL A 1 -8.40 -6.02 -2.97
N ASP A 2 -8.61 -5.19 -1.93
CA ASP A 2 -7.92 -3.91 -1.74
C ASP A 2 -8.16 -2.93 -2.90
N CYS A 3 -9.27 -3.06 -3.56
CA CYS A 3 -9.75 -2.22 -4.66
C CYS A 3 -11.19 -2.59 -4.99
N GLY A 4 -11.84 -1.76 -5.80
CA GLY A 4 -13.14 -2.05 -6.40
C GLY A 4 -14.28 -1.20 -5.86
N ILE A 5 -14.15 -0.57 -4.68
CA ILE A 5 -15.24 0.23 -4.10
C ILE A 5 -15.60 1.46 -4.96
N SER A 6 -14.65 1.94 -5.76
CA SER A 6 -14.84 3.06 -6.71
C SER A 6 -14.95 2.61 -8.18
N ALA A 7 -14.83 1.31 -8.47
CA ALA A 7 -14.78 0.74 -9.82
C ALA A 7 -16.18 0.47 -10.39
N ILE A 8 -17.04 1.48 -10.47
CA ILE A 8 -18.45 1.34 -10.88
C ILE A 8 -18.57 0.82 -12.30
N GLU A 9 -17.85 1.44 -13.25
CA GLU A 9 -17.94 1.07 -14.67
C GLU A 9 -17.30 -0.30 -14.95
N GLU A 10 -16.20 -0.64 -14.28
CA GLU A 10 -15.54 -1.94 -14.43
C GLU A 10 -16.41 -3.08 -13.89
N ILE A 11 -17.10 -2.86 -12.76
CA ILE A 11 -18.03 -3.86 -12.20
C ILE A 11 -19.26 -4.00 -13.08
N LYS A 12 -19.80 -2.90 -13.61
CA LYS A 12 -20.90 -2.93 -14.57
C LYS A 12 -20.51 -3.73 -15.81
N TYR A 13 -19.33 -3.48 -16.38
CA TYR A 13 -18.83 -4.24 -17.51
C TYR A 13 -18.63 -5.73 -17.17
N ALA A 14 -18.13 -6.06 -15.97
CA ALA A 14 -18.03 -7.44 -15.51
C ALA A 14 -19.41 -8.13 -15.48
N ASN A 15 -20.44 -7.44 -14.98
CA ASN A 15 -21.81 -7.95 -14.94
C ASN A 15 -22.36 -8.18 -16.35
N GLU A 16 -22.09 -7.30 -17.31
CA GLU A 16 -22.48 -7.48 -18.73
C GLU A 16 -21.84 -8.73 -19.34
N LEU A 17 -20.66 -9.11 -18.89
CA LEU A 17 -19.98 -10.35 -19.27
C LEU A 17 -20.45 -11.59 -18.49
N GLY A 18 -21.39 -11.44 -17.55
CA GLY A 18 -21.89 -12.53 -16.71
C GLY A 18 -20.93 -12.96 -15.60
N LEU A 19 -19.99 -12.07 -15.19
CA LEU A 19 -19.06 -12.34 -14.10
C LEU A 19 -19.63 -11.83 -12.78
N GLU A 20 -19.78 -12.72 -11.80
CA GLU A 20 -20.13 -12.36 -10.43
C GLU A 20 -18.90 -11.81 -9.70
N THR A 21 -19.01 -10.63 -9.08
CA THR A 21 -17.90 -9.95 -8.43
C THR A 21 -18.17 -9.79 -6.95
N ILE A 22 -17.18 -10.10 -6.12
CA ILE A 22 -17.14 -9.79 -4.68
C ILE A 22 -16.02 -8.78 -4.44
N ILE A 23 -16.36 -7.65 -3.84
CA ILE A 23 -15.41 -6.60 -3.49
C ILE A 23 -15.02 -6.74 -2.02
N THR A 24 -13.71 -6.74 -1.74
CA THR A 24 -13.16 -6.56 -0.39
C THR A 24 -12.23 -5.35 -0.43
N ASP A 25 -12.62 -4.26 0.21
CA ASP A 25 -11.94 -2.98 0.13
C ASP A 25 -11.94 -2.25 1.48
N HIS A 26 -11.19 -1.17 1.59
CA HIS A 26 -11.10 -0.33 2.78
C HIS A 26 -10.94 1.17 2.44
N HIS A 27 -11.00 1.52 1.17
CA HIS A 27 -10.92 2.91 0.72
C HIS A 27 -12.21 3.68 1.02
N GLU A 28 -12.16 5.01 0.86
CA GLU A 28 -13.33 5.84 1.07
C GLU A 28 -14.43 5.51 0.06
N VAL A 29 -15.64 5.47 0.56
CA VAL A 29 -16.82 5.05 -0.20
C VAL A 29 -17.49 6.27 -0.81
N ALA A 30 -17.70 6.26 -2.13
CA ALA A 30 -18.46 7.28 -2.84
C ALA A 30 -19.96 7.23 -2.47
N GLU A 31 -20.76 8.17 -3.01
CA GLU A 31 -22.21 8.15 -2.82
C GLU A 31 -22.86 6.96 -3.49
N GLU A 32 -22.37 6.57 -4.66
CA GLU A 32 -22.81 5.41 -5.42
C GLU A 32 -21.87 4.24 -5.21
N LEU A 33 -22.43 3.06 -5.03
CA LEU A 33 -21.70 1.80 -4.88
C LEU A 33 -21.75 1.00 -6.18
N PRO A 34 -20.67 0.26 -6.52
CA PRO A 34 -20.72 -0.68 -7.65
C PRO A 34 -21.71 -1.82 -7.40
N GLU A 35 -22.39 -2.26 -8.44
CA GLU A 35 -23.36 -3.38 -8.41
C GLU A 35 -22.65 -4.74 -8.35
N ALA A 36 -21.89 -4.99 -7.30
CA ALA A 36 -21.24 -6.28 -7.05
C ALA A 36 -22.18 -7.24 -6.29
N LEU A 37 -21.94 -8.56 -6.42
CA LEU A 37 -22.67 -9.59 -5.67
C LEU A 37 -22.59 -9.36 -4.15
N ALA A 38 -21.41 -8.95 -3.67
CA ALA A 38 -21.20 -8.56 -2.28
C ALA A 38 -20.07 -7.54 -2.17
N ILE A 39 -20.20 -6.64 -1.20
CA ILE A 39 -19.18 -5.61 -0.88
C ILE A 39 -18.86 -5.70 0.61
N VAL A 40 -17.61 -6.03 0.92
CA VAL A 40 -17.06 -6.07 2.28
C VAL A 40 -16.11 -4.88 2.44
N ASP A 41 -16.62 -3.81 3.04
CA ASP A 41 -15.87 -2.61 3.35
C ASP A 41 -16.41 -1.99 4.65
N ALA A 42 -15.52 -1.79 5.62
CA ALA A 42 -15.88 -1.28 6.94
C ALA A 42 -16.30 0.20 6.92
N LYS A 43 -15.96 0.97 5.87
CA LYS A 43 -16.30 2.40 5.75
C LYS A 43 -17.67 2.68 5.13
N ARG A 44 -18.36 1.66 4.63
CA ARG A 44 -19.72 1.83 4.10
C ARG A 44 -20.63 2.46 5.15
N LYS A 45 -21.50 3.36 4.71
CA LYS A 45 -22.43 4.11 5.58
C LYS A 45 -23.45 3.20 6.30
N ASP A 46 -23.84 2.10 5.65
CA ASP A 46 -24.78 1.10 6.16
C ASP A 46 -24.11 0.01 7.02
N ASN A 47 -22.80 0.10 7.22
CA ASN A 47 -22.01 -0.89 7.97
C ASN A 47 -22.03 -0.56 9.47
N GLN A 48 -22.21 -1.58 10.30
CA GLN A 48 -22.16 -1.49 11.77
C GLN A 48 -20.86 -2.06 12.35
N TYR A 49 -19.88 -2.40 11.51
CA TYR A 49 -18.62 -2.95 11.99
C TYR A 49 -17.85 -1.89 12.80
N PRO A 50 -17.40 -2.21 14.03
CA PRO A 50 -16.87 -1.20 14.96
C PRO A 50 -15.51 -0.64 14.54
N CYS A 51 -14.66 -1.44 13.85
CA CYS A 51 -13.34 -1.00 13.40
C CYS A 51 -13.40 -0.56 11.93
N ARG A 52 -13.58 0.72 11.69
CA ARG A 52 -13.72 1.28 10.33
C ARG A 52 -12.39 1.45 9.60
N ASP A 53 -11.27 1.47 10.31
CA ASP A 53 -9.94 1.77 9.79
C ASP A 53 -9.13 0.51 9.46
N LEU A 54 -9.78 -0.65 9.23
CA LEU A 54 -9.06 -1.85 8.81
C LEU A 54 -8.32 -1.60 7.50
N ALA A 55 -7.06 -2.04 7.42
CA ALA A 55 -6.36 -2.15 6.14
C ALA A 55 -7.01 -3.21 5.24
N GLY A 56 -6.83 -3.15 3.92
CA GLY A 56 -7.38 -4.12 2.98
C GLY A 56 -7.02 -5.57 3.33
N VAL A 57 -5.79 -5.82 3.76
CA VAL A 57 -5.35 -7.14 4.26
C VAL A 57 -6.10 -7.55 5.54
N GLY A 58 -6.46 -6.60 6.40
CA GLY A 58 -7.27 -6.81 7.59
C GLY A 58 -8.71 -7.22 7.23
N VAL A 59 -9.31 -6.57 6.23
CA VAL A 59 -10.64 -6.94 5.71
C VAL A 59 -10.64 -8.38 5.20
N VAL A 60 -9.64 -8.78 4.41
CA VAL A 60 -9.49 -10.16 3.93
C VAL A 60 -9.29 -11.14 5.08
N PHE A 61 -8.48 -10.76 6.07
CA PHE A 61 -8.28 -11.60 7.26
C PHE A 61 -9.60 -11.85 8.01
N LYS A 62 -10.45 -10.82 8.18
CA LYS A 62 -11.78 -10.95 8.80
C LYS A 62 -12.71 -11.83 7.98
N LEU A 63 -12.65 -11.75 6.66
CA LEU A 63 -13.40 -12.64 5.78
C LEU A 63 -12.96 -14.10 5.94
N ILE A 64 -11.64 -14.36 5.96
CA ILE A 64 -11.11 -15.71 6.19
C ILE A 64 -11.51 -16.22 7.59
N GLN A 65 -11.50 -15.36 8.61
CA GLN A 65 -11.96 -15.69 9.95
C GLN A 65 -13.45 -16.09 9.95
N ALA A 66 -14.31 -15.30 9.31
CA ALA A 66 -15.75 -15.58 9.23
C ALA A 66 -16.03 -16.92 8.51
N ILE A 67 -15.39 -17.17 7.37
CA ILE A 67 -15.49 -18.43 6.63
C ILE A 67 -14.99 -19.61 7.50
N SER A 68 -13.89 -19.43 8.23
CA SER A 68 -13.36 -20.49 9.10
C SER A 68 -14.31 -20.83 10.23
N ILE A 69 -14.98 -19.84 10.82
CA ILE A 69 -15.97 -20.03 11.87
C ILE A 69 -17.22 -20.77 11.30
N ASP A 70 -17.72 -20.34 10.15
CA ASP A 70 -18.88 -20.94 9.49
C ASP A 70 -18.63 -22.41 9.16
N LEU A 71 -17.41 -22.74 8.71
CA LEU A 71 -16.99 -24.11 8.40
C LEU A 71 -16.57 -24.93 9.63
N GLY A 72 -16.65 -24.38 10.86
CA GLY A 72 -16.23 -25.05 12.09
C GLY A 72 -14.74 -25.39 12.14
N LEU A 73 -13.89 -24.63 11.43
CA LEU A 73 -12.45 -24.84 11.42
C LEU A 73 -11.78 -24.28 12.69
N PRO A 74 -10.71 -24.93 13.19
CA PRO A 74 -9.98 -24.42 14.34
C PRO A 74 -9.27 -23.09 14.05
N GLU A 75 -9.12 -22.25 15.08
CA GLU A 75 -8.59 -20.88 14.95
C GLU A 75 -7.18 -20.81 14.34
N GLU A 76 -6.37 -21.83 14.53
CA GLU A 76 -5.01 -21.92 13.96
C GLU A 76 -5.01 -21.85 12.43
N LYS A 77 -6.13 -22.17 11.78
CA LYS A 77 -6.26 -22.13 10.32
C LYS A 77 -6.17 -20.71 9.77
N TYR A 78 -6.64 -19.71 10.50
CA TYR A 78 -6.54 -18.31 10.09
C TYR A 78 -5.49 -17.53 10.89
N LEU A 79 -5.30 -17.80 12.18
CA LEU A 79 -4.33 -17.07 13.02
C LEU A 79 -2.88 -17.19 12.52
N LYS A 80 -2.55 -18.27 11.83
CA LYS A 80 -1.20 -18.49 11.24
C LYS A 80 -0.81 -17.41 10.21
N TYR A 81 -1.77 -16.65 9.66
CA TYR A 81 -1.50 -15.60 8.68
C TYR A 81 -1.32 -14.22 9.32
N LEU A 82 -1.42 -14.13 10.65
CA LEU A 82 -1.38 -12.84 11.35
C LEU A 82 -0.01 -12.14 11.21
N ASP A 83 1.06 -12.87 10.92
CA ASP A 83 2.37 -12.31 10.58
C ASP A 83 2.30 -11.47 9.29
N ILE A 84 1.74 -12.03 8.21
CA ILE A 84 1.58 -11.33 6.93
C ILE A 84 0.55 -10.19 7.06
N VAL A 85 -0.56 -10.44 7.76
CA VAL A 85 -1.60 -9.42 8.01
C VAL A 85 -1.03 -8.23 8.78
N CYS A 86 -0.19 -8.48 9.78
CA CYS A 86 0.52 -7.44 10.52
C CYS A 86 1.43 -6.60 9.62
N VAL A 87 2.21 -7.26 8.74
CA VAL A 87 3.07 -6.55 7.79
C VAL A 87 2.23 -5.65 6.88
N GLY A 88 1.15 -6.16 6.29
CA GLY A 88 0.27 -5.36 5.45
C GLY A 88 -0.38 -4.21 6.19
N THR A 89 -0.93 -4.44 7.39
CA THR A 89 -1.57 -3.41 8.23
C THR A 89 -0.61 -2.26 8.56
N ILE A 90 0.63 -2.58 8.94
CA ILE A 90 1.64 -1.56 9.25
C ILE A 90 2.12 -0.85 7.98
N SER A 91 2.25 -1.58 6.87
CA SER A 91 2.72 -1.03 5.59
C SER A 91 1.74 -0.05 4.95
N ASP A 92 0.45 -0.23 5.22
CA ASP A 92 -0.64 0.60 4.70
C ASP A 92 -0.84 1.91 5.50
N ILE A 93 -0.13 2.03 6.64
CA ILE A 93 -0.12 3.25 7.49
C ILE A 93 -1.53 3.59 8.05
N VAL A 94 -2.40 2.61 8.18
CA VAL A 94 -3.69 2.80 8.85
C VAL A 94 -3.51 3.09 10.35
N PRO A 95 -4.47 3.80 10.99
CA PRO A 95 -4.42 4.04 12.43
C PRO A 95 -4.32 2.74 13.22
N LEU A 96 -3.26 2.59 14.03
CA LEU A 96 -3.06 1.42 14.88
C LEU A 96 -3.89 1.53 16.17
N ARG A 97 -5.22 1.54 15.99
CA ARG A 97 -6.25 1.55 17.02
C ARG A 97 -7.10 0.28 16.90
N ASP A 98 -7.91 0.01 17.89
CA ASP A 98 -8.88 -1.09 17.90
C ASP A 98 -8.29 -2.41 17.38
N GLU A 99 -8.90 -3.06 16.40
CA GLU A 99 -8.41 -4.32 15.84
C GLU A 99 -7.05 -4.20 15.15
N ASN A 100 -6.74 -3.07 14.49
CA ASN A 100 -5.43 -2.85 13.89
C ASN A 100 -4.31 -2.90 14.95
N ARG A 101 -4.57 -2.38 16.16
CA ARG A 101 -3.62 -2.49 17.28
C ARG A 101 -3.44 -3.92 17.73
N VAL A 102 -4.51 -4.69 17.81
CA VAL A 102 -4.45 -6.12 18.18
C VAL A 102 -3.67 -6.90 17.12
N ILE A 103 -4.00 -6.70 15.84
CA ILE A 103 -3.30 -7.29 14.70
C ILE A 103 -1.81 -6.96 14.75
N ALA A 104 -1.46 -5.68 14.90
CA ALA A 104 -0.07 -5.25 14.97
C ALA A 104 0.66 -5.86 16.17
N LYS A 105 0.06 -5.83 17.37
CA LYS A 105 0.68 -6.34 18.60
C LYS A 105 0.92 -7.85 18.55
N LEU A 106 -0.10 -8.62 18.21
CA LEU A 106 0.00 -10.09 18.17
C LEU A 106 0.78 -10.54 16.92
N GLY A 107 0.56 -9.87 15.79
CA GLY A 107 1.24 -10.18 14.55
C GLY A 107 2.75 -9.94 14.63
N LEU A 108 3.24 -8.88 15.28
CA LEU A 108 4.68 -8.67 15.49
C LEU A 108 5.34 -9.80 16.28
N MET A 109 4.62 -10.42 17.23
CA MET A 109 5.14 -11.62 17.91
C MET A 109 5.33 -12.78 16.93
N LEU A 110 4.38 -12.97 16.00
CA LEU A 110 4.46 -14.02 14.97
C LEU A 110 5.47 -13.68 13.88
N VAL A 111 5.60 -12.42 13.49
CA VAL A 111 6.61 -11.96 12.52
C VAL A 111 8.02 -12.34 12.99
N ASN A 112 8.33 -12.17 14.27
CA ASN A 112 9.62 -12.57 14.84
C ASN A 112 9.88 -14.09 14.82
N GLN A 113 8.83 -14.89 14.61
CA GLN A 113 8.88 -16.36 14.56
C GLN A 113 8.31 -16.89 13.24
N THR A 114 8.21 -16.04 12.21
CA THR A 114 7.54 -16.38 10.96
C THR A 114 8.12 -17.65 10.32
N LYS A 115 7.21 -18.48 9.82
CA LYS A 115 7.54 -19.66 9.01
C LYS A 115 7.47 -19.36 7.51
N ASN A 116 7.01 -18.16 7.14
CA ASN A 116 7.01 -17.71 5.75
C ASN A 116 8.45 -17.40 5.32
N MET A 117 8.97 -18.16 4.36
CA MET A 117 10.38 -18.06 3.92
C MET A 117 10.67 -16.70 3.29
N GLY A 118 9.74 -16.16 2.50
CA GLY A 118 9.89 -14.85 1.85
C GLY A 118 9.91 -13.72 2.86
N LEU A 119 8.97 -13.71 3.82
CA LEU A 119 8.96 -12.72 4.89
C LEU A 119 10.25 -12.80 5.71
N LYS A 120 10.67 -14.00 6.11
CA LYS A 120 11.91 -14.20 6.86
C LYS A 120 13.12 -13.66 6.13
N SER A 121 13.22 -13.92 4.82
CA SER A 121 14.31 -13.42 3.99
C SER A 121 14.33 -11.88 3.89
N LEU A 122 13.16 -11.24 3.72
CA LEU A 122 13.06 -9.78 3.74
C LEU A 122 13.46 -9.18 5.09
N LEU A 123 13.03 -9.80 6.20
CA LEU A 123 13.41 -9.36 7.54
C LEU A 123 14.93 -9.40 7.74
N ILE A 124 15.57 -10.48 7.35
CA ILE A 124 17.03 -10.63 7.41
C ILE A 124 17.71 -9.57 6.54
N SER A 125 17.25 -9.39 5.30
CA SER A 125 17.84 -8.45 4.34
C SER A 125 17.63 -6.98 4.73
N SER A 126 16.64 -6.69 5.58
CA SER A 126 16.40 -5.34 6.10
C SER A 126 17.48 -4.85 7.05
N GLY A 127 18.24 -5.77 7.66
CA GLY A 127 19.34 -5.48 8.58
C GLY A 127 18.91 -5.06 10.00
N TYR A 128 17.61 -5.05 10.29
CA TYR A 128 17.12 -4.73 11.64
C TYR A 128 17.36 -5.90 12.60
N LYS A 129 17.94 -5.61 13.76
CA LYS A 129 18.20 -6.63 14.82
C LYS A 129 16.93 -6.99 15.59
N THR A 130 16.06 -6.01 15.80
CA THR A 130 14.77 -6.18 16.48
C THR A 130 13.68 -5.83 15.50
N ILE A 131 12.70 -6.72 15.36
CA ILE A 131 11.57 -6.52 14.47
C ILE A 131 10.41 -5.94 15.26
N ASP A 132 10.25 -4.65 15.11
CA ASP A 132 9.14 -3.84 15.61
C ASP A 132 8.37 -3.20 14.43
N SER A 133 7.41 -2.33 14.74
CA SER A 133 6.64 -1.62 13.70
C SER A 133 7.55 -0.73 12.82
N GLY A 134 8.59 -0.14 13.40
CA GLY A 134 9.58 0.66 12.65
C GLY A 134 10.36 -0.18 11.64
N ALA A 135 10.81 -1.38 12.06
CA ALA A 135 11.49 -2.32 11.16
C ALA A 135 10.58 -2.75 9.98
N ILE A 136 9.28 -2.93 10.23
CA ILE A 136 8.32 -3.20 9.15
C ILE A 136 8.15 -1.97 8.27
N SER A 137 7.84 -0.79 8.83
CA SER A 137 7.54 0.43 8.07
C SER A 137 8.73 0.92 7.23
N PHE A 138 9.95 0.84 7.75
CA PHE A 138 11.14 1.39 7.10
C PHE A 138 12.07 0.32 6.51
N GLY A 139 11.94 -0.93 6.94
CA GLY A 139 12.74 -2.05 6.45
C GLY A 139 12.01 -2.89 5.40
N VAL A 140 10.88 -3.48 5.75
CA VAL A 140 10.18 -4.47 4.92
C VAL A 140 9.24 -3.82 3.90
N ALA A 141 8.33 -2.95 4.36
CA ALA A 141 7.31 -2.32 3.53
C ALA A 141 7.87 -1.58 2.31
N PRO A 142 8.96 -0.79 2.41
CA PRO A 142 9.51 -0.10 1.24
C PRO A 142 10.00 -1.04 0.13
N ARG A 143 10.47 -2.25 0.47
CA ARG A 143 10.92 -3.26 -0.49
C ARG A 143 9.75 -3.88 -1.25
N ILE A 144 8.68 -4.20 -0.54
CA ILE A 144 7.43 -4.71 -1.14
C ILE A 144 6.81 -3.63 -2.04
N ASN A 145 6.64 -2.41 -1.51
CA ASN A 145 6.03 -1.30 -2.23
C ASN A 145 6.83 -0.87 -3.46
N ALA A 146 8.17 -0.97 -3.41
CA ALA A 146 9.02 -0.66 -4.56
C ALA A 146 8.73 -1.57 -5.76
N CYS A 147 8.44 -2.86 -5.55
CA CYS A 147 8.04 -3.76 -6.62
C CYS A 147 6.81 -3.26 -7.39
N GLY A 148 5.75 -2.87 -6.67
CA GLY A 148 4.54 -2.34 -7.30
C GLY A 148 4.80 -1.02 -8.03
N ARG A 149 5.56 -0.11 -7.43
CA ARG A 149 5.92 1.19 -8.02
C ARG A 149 6.76 1.07 -9.29
N MET A 150 7.58 0.05 -9.38
CA MET A 150 8.46 -0.23 -10.53
C MET A 150 7.83 -1.20 -11.55
N GLY A 151 6.54 -1.54 -11.41
CA GLY A 151 5.81 -2.38 -12.36
C GLY A 151 6.00 -3.90 -12.21
N HIS A 152 6.43 -4.39 -11.04
CA HIS A 152 6.77 -5.79 -10.81
C HIS A 152 6.08 -6.39 -9.56
N ALA A 153 4.85 -6.00 -9.27
CA ALA A 153 4.11 -6.41 -8.06
C ALA A 153 4.02 -7.93 -7.89
N GLU A 154 3.95 -8.69 -8.99
CA GLU A 154 3.89 -10.16 -9.00
C GLU A 154 5.10 -10.83 -8.34
N LYS A 155 6.27 -10.16 -8.32
CA LYS A 155 7.48 -10.71 -7.68
C LYS A 155 7.37 -10.71 -6.16
N ALA A 156 6.75 -9.68 -5.59
CA ALA A 156 6.47 -9.66 -4.15
C ALA A 156 5.50 -10.78 -3.76
N LEU A 157 4.45 -11.01 -4.56
CA LEU A 157 3.52 -12.12 -4.34
C LEU A 157 4.25 -13.47 -4.42
N LYS A 158 5.05 -13.70 -5.46
CA LYS A 158 5.85 -14.92 -5.62
C LYS A 158 6.77 -15.16 -4.44
N LEU A 159 7.43 -14.12 -3.92
CA LEU A 159 8.30 -14.23 -2.76
C LEU A 159 7.57 -14.79 -1.54
N PHE A 160 6.34 -14.31 -1.24
CA PHE A 160 5.56 -14.79 -0.10
C PHE A 160 4.98 -16.20 -0.31
N LEU A 161 4.76 -16.62 -1.55
CA LEU A 161 4.20 -17.93 -1.89
C LEU A 161 5.27 -19.01 -2.09
N SER A 162 6.49 -18.64 -2.43
CA SER A 162 7.57 -19.59 -2.73
C SER A 162 7.96 -20.43 -1.51
N LYS A 163 8.27 -21.69 -1.81
CA LYS A 163 8.83 -22.67 -0.85
C LYS A 163 10.22 -23.13 -1.26
N ASP A 164 10.76 -22.61 -2.35
CA ASP A 164 12.12 -22.87 -2.82
C ASP A 164 13.05 -21.78 -2.29
N ILE A 165 14.05 -22.17 -1.53
CA ILE A 165 15.03 -21.25 -0.92
C ILE A 165 15.82 -20.47 -1.97
N ASN A 166 16.12 -21.08 -3.12
CA ASN A 166 16.88 -20.42 -4.19
C ASN A 166 16.03 -19.32 -4.85
N GLU A 167 14.74 -19.61 -5.13
CA GLU A 167 13.79 -18.63 -5.64
C GLU A 167 13.58 -17.50 -4.64
N VAL A 168 13.40 -17.82 -3.35
CA VAL A 168 13.26 -16.82 -2.27
C VAL A 168 14.47 -15.89 -2.22
N ASN A 169 15.69 -16.43 -2.27
CA ASN A 169 16.92 -15.63 -2.24
C ASN A 169 17.04 -14.72 -3.48
N GLN A 170 16.74 -15.25 -4.66
CA GLN A 170 16.72 -14.47 -5.89
C GLN A 170 15.71 -13.33 -5.81
N LEU A 171 14.46 -13.62 -5.48
CA LEU A 171 13.40 -12.62 -5.37
C LEU A 171 13.70 -11.56 -4.30
N THR A 172 14.27 -11.96 -3.16
CA THR A 172 14.69 -11.02 -2.12
C THR A 172 15.76 -10.06 -2.64
N THR A 173 16.71 -10.55 -3.42
CA THR A 173 17.74 -9.71 -4.05
C THR A 173 17.12 -8.71 -5.03
N GLU A 174 16.19 -9.18 -5.85
CA GLU A 174 15.45 -8.33 -6.80
C GLU A 174 14.64 -7.24 -6.09
N LEU A 175 13.93 -7.58 -5.00
CA LEU A 175 13.17 -6.60 -4.21
C LEU A 175 14.08 -5.54 -3.57
N ASN A 176 15.25 -5.93 -3.09
CA ASN A 176 16.26 -5.00 -2.59
C ASN A 176 16.73 -4.04 -3.68
N GLU A 177 16.96 -4.55 -4.88
CA GLU A 177 17.40 -3.74 -6.02
C GLU A 177 16.31 -2.76 -6.48
N TYR A 178 15.05 -3.19 -6.58
CA TYR A 178 13.94 -2.28 -6.88
C TYR A 178 13.82 -1.17 -5.84
N ASN A 179 13.99 -1.48 -4.57
CA ASN A 179 13.97 -0.46 -3.52
C ASN A 179 15.14 0.51 -3.64
N ARG A 180 16.35 0.04 -4.00
CA ARG A 180 17.52 0.89 -4.26
C ARG A 180 17.27 1.84 -5.43
N ILE A 181 16.79 1.31 -6.56
CA ILE A 181 16.45 2.10 -7.75
C ILE A 181 15.37 3.13 -7.41
N ARG A 182 14.33 2.73 -6.71
CA ARG A 182 13.27 3.65 -6.26
C ARG A 182 13.85 4.80 -5.42
N GLN A 183 14.76 4.51 -4.46
CA GLN A 183 15.39 5.54 -3.62
C GLN A 183 16.26 6.50 -4.43
N GLU A 184 17.03 6.01 -5.39
CA GLU A 184 17.83 6.86 -6.28
C GLU A 184 16.94 7.74 -7.16
N THR A 185 15.90 7.15 -7.75
CA THR A 185 14.91 7.89 -8.56
C THR A 185 14.22 8.97 -7.73
N GLU A 186 13.79 8.64 -6.50
CA GLU A 186 13.16 9.56 -5.57
C GLU A 186 14.10 10.75 -5.24
N LYS A 187 15.36 10.47 -4.95
CA LYS A 187 16.36 11.50 -4.67
C LYS A 187 16.56 12.44 -5.87
N ASN A 188 16.71 11.89 -7.06
CA ASN A 188 16.92 12.67 -8.28
C ASN A 188 15.72 13.58 -8.58
N ILE A 189 14.49 13.03 -8.49
CA ILE A 189 13.26 13.81 -8.70
C ILE A 189 13.15 14.92 -7.65
N TYR A 190 13.42 14.60 -6.38
CA TYR A 190 13.34 15.57 -5.28
C TYR A 190 14.31 16.74 -5.48
N GLU A 191 15.58 16.46 -5.82
CA GLU A 191 16.59 17.50 -6.07
C GLU A 191 16.25 18.35 -7.30
N GLU A 192 15.70 17.75 -8.35
CA GLU A 192 15.25 18.47 -9.53
C GLU A 192 14.03 19.34 -9.23
N ALA A 193 13.04 18.81 -8.52
CA ALA A 193 11.85 19.56 -8.11
C ALA A 193 12.21 20.79 -7.27
N LEU A 194 13.12 20.63 -6.30
CA LEU A 194 13.61 21.78 -5.50
C LEU A 194 14.26 22.87 -6.37
N ARG A 195 15.09 22.46 -7.35
CA ARG A 195 15.70 23.41 -8.28
C ARG A 195 14.67 24.16 -9.12
N LEU A 196 13.64 23.48 -9.60
CA LEU A 196 12.56 24.10 -10.37
C LEU A 196 11.74 25.07 -9.51
N ILE A 197 11.39 24.67 -8.30
CA ILE A 197 10.64 25.50 -7.34
C ILE A 197 11.39 26.82 -7.08
N GLN A 198 12.68 26.76 -6.78
CA GLN A 198 13.52 27.94 -6.51
C GLN A 198 13.71 28.81 -7.76
N LYS A 199 14.00 28.19 -8.92
CA LYS A 199 14.25 28.91 -10.17
C LYS A 199 13.05 29.76 -10.60
N GLU A 200 11.84 29.27 -10.37
CA GLU A 200 10.60 29.90 -10.79
C GLU A 200 9.88 30.65 -9.66
N ASN A 201 10.50 30.77 -8.48
CA ASN A 201 9.93 31.36 -7.25
C ASN A 201 8.54 30.80 -6.91
N ILE A 202 8.33 29.49 -7.15
CA ILE A 202 7.05 28.82 -6.89
C ILE A 202 6.78 28.75 -5.38
N GLU A 203 7.81 28.76 -4.56
CA GLU A 203 7.69 28.78 -3.09
C GLU A 203 6.95 30.01 -2.56
N GLU A 204 6.87 31.10 -3.31
CA GLU A 204 6.08 32.29 -2.93
C GLU A 204 4.56 32.13 -3.21
N LYS A 205 4.17 31.15 -4.02
CA LYS A 205 2.77 30.88 -4.35
C LYS A 205 2.07 30.09 -3.24
N ASN A 206 0.74 30.09 -3.24
CA ASN A 206 -0.07 29.34 -2.27
C ASN A 206 -0.05 27.81 -2.50
N THR A 207 0.25 27.37 -3.72
CA THR A 207 0.32 25.97 -4.13
C THR A 207 1.62 25.74 -4.92
N ILE A 208 2.14 24.53 -4.85
CA ILE A 208 3.33 24.11 -5.61
C ILE A 208 2.89 23.16 -6.73
N VAL A 209 3.13 23.56 -7.97
CA VAL A 209 2.89 22.71 -9.13
C VAL A 209 4.16 22.70 -9.96
N VAL A 210 4.78 21.53 -10.10
CA VAL A 210 6.00 21.34 -10.88
C VAL A 210 5.92 20.10 -11.74
N ALA A 211 6.57 20.13 -12.88
CA ALA A 211 6.57 19.04 -13.85
C ALA A 211 7.99 18.70 -14.32
N GLY A 212 8.25 17.41 -14.55
CA GLY A 212 9.51 16.93 -15.10
C GLY A 212 9.32 15.89 -16.20
N GLU A 213 10.13 15.98 -17.26
CA GLU A 213 10.01 15.13 -18.47
C GLU A 213 10.39 13.67 -18.25
N ARG A 214 11.24 13.39 -17.26
CA ARG A 214 11.79 12.05 -17.00
C ARG A 214 11.46 11.52 -15.61
N TRP A 215 10.45 12.09 -14.99
CA TRP A 215 10.03 11.66 -13.68
C TRP A 215 9.22 10.36 -13.76
N HIS A 216 9.46 9.46 -12.83
CA HIS A 216 8.77 8.20 -12.80
C HIS A 216 7.43 8.34 -12.07
N HIS A 217 6.30 8.03 -12.74
CA HIS A 217 4.95 8.20 -12.17
C HIS A 217 4.77 7.47 -10.83
N GLY A 218 5.32 6.25 -10.66
CA GLY A 218 5.25 5.48 -9.42
C GLY A 218 6.01 6.10 -8.24
N VAL A 219 6.85 7.15 -8.49
CA VAL A 219 7.71 7.77 -7.47
C VAL A 219 7.31 9.21 -7.15
N ILE A 220 6.74 9.96 -8.11
CA ILE A 220 6.38 11.38 -7.89
C ILE A 220 5.49 11.60 -6.68
N GLY A 221 4.61 10.64 -6.32
CA GLY A 221 3.76 10.77 -5.15
C GLY A 221 4.52 10.78 -3.82
N ILE A 222 5.67 10.09 -3.74
CA ILE A 222 6.54 10.14 -2.56
C ILE A 222 7.20 11.52 -2.46
N VAL A 223 7.66 12.02 -3.60
CA VAL A 223 8.30 13.35 -3.65
C VAL A 223 7.29 14.45 -3.37
N ALA A 224 6.05 14.34 -3.89
CA ALA A 224 4.98 15.30 -3.58
C ALA A 224 4.73 15.40 -2.08
N SER A 225 4.70 14.28 -1.35
CA SER A 225 4.59 14.29 0.12
C SER A 225 5.73 15.07 0.77
N LYS A 226 6.97 14.82 0.37
CA LYS A 226 8.15 15.53 0.92
C LYS A 226 8.14 17.03 0.64
N ILE A 227 7.70 17.43 -0.57
CA ILE A 227 7.57 18.84 -0.93
C ILE A 227 6.45 19.51 -0.10
N THR A 228 5.31 18.83 0.05
CA THR A 228 4.21 19.32 0.89
C THR A 228 4.64 19.49 2.34
N GLU A 229 5.38 18.55 2.90
CA GLU A 229 5.93 18.63 4.26
C GLU A 229 6.95 19.79 4.41
N LEU A 230 7.84 19.95 3.43
CA LEU A 230 8.87 20.97 3.48
C LEU A 230 8.32 22.40 3.43
N TYR A 231 7.38 22.65 2.51
CA TYR A 231 6.82 24.00 2.28
C TYR A 231 5.51 24.24 3.01
N PHE A 232 4.90 23.20 3.58
CA PHE A 232 3.56 23.24 4.19
C PHE A 232 2.51 23.84 3.24
N LYS A 233 2.52 23.38 1.98
CA LYS A 233 1.61 23.83 0.92
C LYS A 233 1.08 22.66 0.12
N PRO A 234 -0.17 22.73 -0.40
CA PRO A 234 -0.67 21.76 -1.35
C PRO A 234 0.28 21.66 -2.54
N SER A 235 0.69 20.46 -2.90
CA SER A 235 1.72 20.23 -3.91
C SER A 235 1.28 19.19 -4.92
N ILE A 236 1.46 19.48 -6.21
CA ILE A 236 1.18 18.59 -7.33
C ILE A 236 2.46 18.43 -8.14
N LEU A 237 2.92 17.20 -8.29
CA LEU A 237 4.03 16.85 -9.17
C LEU A 237 3.48 16.11 -10.39
N LEU A 238 3.96 16.52 -11.56
CA LEU A 238 3.54 15.97 -12.84
C LEU A 238 4.74 15.31 -13.55
N CYS A 239 4.51 14.20 -14.22
CA CYS A 239 5.46 13.61 -15.15
C CYS A 239 4.78 13.44 -16.52
N TYR A 240 5.56 13.55 -17.57
CA TYR A 240 5.09 13.35 -18.93
C TYR A 240 5.35 11.91 -19.36
N GLU A 241 4.30 11.26 -19.87
CA GLU A 241 4.36 9.95 -20.51
C GLU A 241 3.67 10.06 -21.87
N ASP A 242 4.45 9.98 -22.93
CA ASP A 242 3.98 10.22 -24.30
C ASP A 242 3.23 11.57 -24.40
N ASP A 243 1.98 11.54 -24.85
CA ASP A 243 1.12 12.73 -25.00
C ASP A 243 0.28 13.05 -23.74
N LEU A 244 0.53 12.35 -22.63
CA LEU A 244 -0.23 12.50 -21.39
C LEU A 244 0.67 13.01 -20.26
N ALA A 245 0.09 13.82 -19.38
CA ALA A 245 0.69 14.17 -18.11
C ALA A 245 0.01 13.40 -16.97
N LYS A 246 0.79 12.61 -16.23
CA LYS A 246 0.33 11.98 -15.00
C LYS A 246 0.79 12.77 -13.79
N GLY A 247 -0.09 12.96 -12.82
CA GLY A 247 0.19 13.74 -11.62
C GLY A 247 -0.06 13.00 -10.32
N SER A 248 0.60 13.47 -9.28
CA SER A 248 0.29 13.09 -7.91
C SER A 248 0.23 14.34 -7.03
N GLY A 249 -0.92 14.54 -6.38
CA GLY A 249 -1.14 15.63 -5.45
C GLY A 249 -1.03 15.21 -4.00
N ARG A 250 -0.61 16.13 -3.16
CA ARG A 250 -0.65 16.01 -1.69
C ARG A 250 -1.10 17.33 -1.10
N SER A 251 -1.97 17.24 -0.10
CA SER A 251 -2.56 18.41 0.54
C SER A 251 -2.08 18.59 1.98
N ILE A 252 -2.44 19.70 2.56
CA ILE A 252 -2.25 20.04 3.97
C ILE A 252 -3.58 19.98 4.72
N PRO A 253 -3.60 19.85 6.05
CA PRO A 253 -4.84 19.90 6.82
C PRO A 253 -5.65 21.16 6.54
N GLY A 254 -6.94 20.98 6.30
CA GLY A 254 -7.89 22.08 6.04
C GLY A 254 -7.98 22.53 4.58
N PHE A 255 -7.25 21.90 3.67
CA PHE A 255 -7.38 22.11 2.23
C PHE A 255 -7.66 20.78 1.53
N ASP A 256 -8.82 20.69 0.90
CA ASP A 256 -9.22 19.54 0.07
C ASP A 256 -8.71 19.73 -1.36
N LEU A 257 -8.12 18.68 -1.97
CA LEU A 257 -7.37 18.77 -3.24
C LEU A 257 -8.05 17.95 -4.32
#